data_03863295ccfc0bf7dbe73480043f27ed
#
_entry.id   03863295ccfc0bf7dbe73480043f27ed
#
_cell.length_a   1.000
_cell.length_b   1.000
_cell.length_c   1.000
_cell.angle_alpha   90.00
_cell.angle_beta   90.00
_cell.angle_gamma   90.00
#
_symmetry.space_group_name_H-M   'P 1'
#
loop_
_entity.id
_entity.type
_entity.pdbx_description
1 polymer ?
#
loop_
_entity_poly.entity_id
_entity_poly.type
_entity_poly.pdbx_seq_one_letter_code
_entity_poly.pdbx_strand_id
1 'polypeptide(L)'
;MPVVKRKVLVFCMTVLFSLSCAVTALASFQRGDNGQEVVAIQKRLLELSYSINNIDGDFGPETERAVKNFQADKGLEVDGIVGSATYRALMNREMPPNRSNSVVRNVLRSAYSVIGTPYVFGGTTPYGFDCSGFTQYAFARAGIYLPRMADSQFYSGRQISMSQLRPGDLIFFTTYEPGASHVGIYVGDGNFIHAGTSTGVTVSSAFTGYWGARYY
;
A
#
# COMPACT_ATOMS: atom_id res chain seq x y z
N MET A 1 50.77 -13.62 -60.25
CA MET A 1 50.75 -13.29 -58.83
C MET A 1 49.33 -12.79 -58.49
N PRO A 2 48.50 -13.50 -57.75
CA PRO A 2 47.17 -13.04 -57.44
C PRO A 2 47.17 -12.18 -56.16
N VAL A 3 46.52 -11.04 -56.22
CA VAL A 3 46.32 -10.09 -55.16
C VAL A 3 45.22 -10.60 -54.21
N VAL A 4 45.60 -10.94 -52.98
CA VAL A 4 44.67 -11.34 -51.91
C VAL A 4 43.99 -10.10 -51.34
N LYS A 5 42.69 -9.92 -51.60
CA LYS A 5 41.87 -8.88 -50.95
C LYS A 5 41.50 -9.33 -49.54
N ARG A 6 42.09 -8.71 -48.52
CA ARG A 6 41.70 -8.86 -47.12
C ARG A 6 40.33 -8.19 -46.89
N LYS A 7 39.31 -8.98 -46.60
CA LYS A 7 38.03 -8.49 -46.08
C LYS A 7 38.22 -8.14 -44.61
N VAL A 8 38.14 -6.83 -44.30
CA VAL A 8 38.07 -6.33 -42.93
C VAL A 8 36.61 -6.57 -42.47
N LEU A 9 36.43 -7.50 -41.53
CA LEU A 9 35.13 -7.73 -40.86
C LEU A 9 35.01 -6.70 -39.73
N VAL A 10 34.22 -5.64 -39.95
CA VAL A 10 33.90 -4.67 -38.92
C VAL A 10 32.81 -5.32 -38.02
N PHE A 11 33.25 -5.73 -36.84
CA PHE A 11 32.32 -6.27 -35.80
C PHE A 11 31.65 -5.06 -35.14
N CYS A 12 30.44 -4.74 -35.60
CA CYS A 12 29.60 -3.73 -34.96
C CYS A 12 29.06 -4.32 -33.65
N MET A 13 29.72 -4.01 -32.54
CA MET A 13 29.30 -4.34 -31.19
C MET A 13 28.19 -3.38 -30.82
N THR A 14 26.92 -3.78 -31.06
CA THR A 14 25.75 -3.07 -30.57
C THR A 14 25.66 -3.27 -29.05
N VAL A 15 26.13 -2.28 -28.31
CA VAL A 15 25.89 -2.18 -26.87
C VAL A 15 24.40 -1.88 -26.69
N LEU A 16 23.63 -2.91 -26.37
CA LEU A 16 22.28 -2.77 -25.87
C LEU A 16 22.35 -2.11 -24.49
N PHE A 17 22.22 -0.79 -24.47
CA PHE A 17 21.99 -0.05 -23.24
C PHE A 17 20.55 -0.38 -22.79
N SER A 18 20.42 -1.39 -21.94
CA SER A 18 19.15 -1.64 -21.25
C SER A 18 18.89 -0.44 -20.33
N LEU A 19 18.10 0.50 -20.83
CA LEU A 19 17.56 1.58 -20.03
C LEU A 19 16.59 0.93 -19.01
N SER A 20 17.13 0.55 -17.86
CA SER A 20 16.33 0.18 -16.70
C SER A 20 15.58 1.45 -16.28
N CYS A 21 14.37 1.59 -16.83
CA CYS A 21 13.41 2.57 -16.36
C CYS A 21 13.03 2.15 -14.94
N ALA A 22 13.76 2.66 -13.94
CA ALA A 22 13.28 2.62 -12.58
C ALA A 22 11.96 3.39 -12.58
N VAL A 23 10.85 2.67 -12.60
CA VAL A 23 9.53 3.24 -12.34
C VAL A 23 9.57 3.69 -10.88
N THR A 24 10.01 4.92 -10.66
CA THR A 24 9.80 5.60 -9.39
C THR A 24 8.28 5.63 -9.24
N ALA A 25 7.76 4.87 -8.28
CA ALA A 25 6.35 4.95 -7.92
C ALA A 25 6.08 6.42 -7.57
N LEU A 26 5.43 7.14 -8.48
CA LEU A 26 5.10 8.53 -8.29
C LEU A 26 4.23 8.62 -7.03
N ALA A 27 4.64 9.45 -6.08
CA ALA A 27 3.81 9.74 -4.93
C ALA A 27 2.44 10.19 -5.41
N SER A 28 1.38 9.72 -4.79
CA SER A 28 0.01 10.14 -5.07
C SER A 28 -0.84 9.94 -3.82
N PHE A 29 -1.95 10.66 -3.72
CA PHE A 29 -2.95 10.48 -2.68
C PHE A 29 -4.26 10.06 -3.34
N GLN A 30 -4.89 9.02 -2.80
CA GLN A 30 -6.13 8.44 -3.34
C GLN A 30 -6.98 7.87 -2.22
N ARG A 31 -8.14 7.41 -2.54
CA ARG A 31 -9.06 6.78 -1.59
C ARG A 31 -8.36 5.69 -0.76
N GLY A 32 -8.51 5.79 0.57
CA GLY A 32 -7.84 4.94 1.55
C GLY A 32 -6.53 5.49 2.10
N ASP A 33 -5.97 6.54 1.49
CA ASP A 33 -4.81 7.24 2.05
C ASP A 33 -5.22 8.12 3.23
N ASN A 34 -4.29 8.40 4.14
CA ASN A 34 -4.54 9.24 5.32
C ASN A 34 -3.28 9.97 5.79
N GLY A 35 -3.47 10.93 6.69
CA GLY A 35 -2.38 11.66 7.35
C GLY A 35 -2.39 13.16 7.09
N GLN A 36 -1.34 13.84 7.57
CA GLN A 36 -1.27 15.31 7.58
C GLN A 36 -1.35 15.94 6.19
N GLU A 37 -0.83 15.26 5.16
CA GLU A 37 -0.91 15.77 3.80
C GLU A 37 -2.33 15.65 3.23
N VAL A 38 -3.09 14.62 3.64
CA VAL A 38 -4.53 14.53 3.29
C VAL A 38 -5.31 15.65 3.98
N VAL A 39 -5.00 15.96 5.26
CA VAL A 39 -5.55 17.14 5.95
C VAL A 39 -5.27 18.41 5.15
N ALA A 40 -4.03 18.59 4.67
CA ALA A 40 -3.66 19.76 3.88
C ALA A 40 -4.42 19.82 2.54
N ILE A 41 -4.59 18.69 1.87
CA ILE A 41 -5.39 18.56 0.63
C ILE A 41 -6.85 18.91 0.90
N GLN A 42 -7.46 18.35 1.95
CA GLN A 42 -8.85 18.63 2.34
C GLN A 42 -9.07 20.11 2.65
N LYS A 43 -8.18 20.71 3.45
CA LYS A 43 -8.21 22.16 3.74
C LYS A 43 -8.14 22.99 2.47
N ARG A 44 -7.21 22.66 1.58
CA ARG A 44 -7.03 23.40 0.34
C ARG A 44 -8.22 23.28 -0.61
N LEU A 45 -8.83 22.11 -0.71
CA LEU A 45 -10.08 21.91 -1.46
C LEU A 45 -11.20 22.76 -0.90
N LEU A 46 -11.36 22.80 0.44
CA LEU A 46 -12.35 23.63 1.11
C LEU A 46 -12.10 25.13 0.88
N GLU A 47 -10.85 25.61 0.99
CA GLU A 47 -10.47 27.00 0.68
C GLU A 47 -10.81 27.39 -0.77
N LEU A 48 -10.76 26.44 -1.70
CA LEU A 48 -11.13 26.62 -3.10
C LEU A 48 -12.62 26.38 -3.35
N SER A 49 -13.43 26.25 -2.29
CA SER A 49 -14.89 26.07 -2.33
C SER A 49 -15.35 24.73 -2.90
N TYR A 50 -14.52 23.70 -2.91
CA TYR A 50 -14.96 22.33 -3.13
C TYR A 50 -15.56 21.75 -1.86
N SER A 51 -16.65 20.96 -2.01
CA SER A 51 -17.42 20.42 -0.88
C SER A 51 -16.61 19.42 -0.06
N ILE A 52 -16.10 19.86 1.07
CA ILE A 52 -15.47 19.08 2.13
C ILE A 52 -16.17 19.48 3.44
N ASN A 53 -16.91 18.55 4.04
CA ASN A 53 -17.61 18.78 5.29
C ASN A 53 -16.74 18.41 6.50
N ASN A 54 -15.80 17.46 6.33
CA ASN A 54 -14.95 16.98 7.40
C ASN A 54 -13.47 16.97 6.99
N ILE A 55 -12.63 17.61 7.80
CA ILE A 55 -11.18 17.63 7.64
C ILE A 55 -10.61 16.64 8.67
N ASP A 56 -10.73 15.36 8.37
CA ASP A 56 -10.35 14.24 9.25
C ASP A 56 -8.98 13.65 8.92
N GLY A 57 -8.42 14.04 7.77
CA GLY A 57 -7.17 13.48 7.28
C GLY A 57 -7.31 12.10 6.65
N ASP A 58 -8.54 11.64 6.40
CA ASP A 58 -8.81 10.42 5.67
C ASP A 58 -9.29 10.74 4.23
N PHE A 59 -8.63 10.16 3.22
CA PHE A 59 -9.03 10.34 1.83
C PHE A 59 -10.22 9.42 1.52
N GLY A 60 -11.39 9.84 1.98
CA GLY A 60 -12.66 9.12 1.81
C GLY A 60 -13.36 9.44 0.48
N PRO A 61 -14.60 8.92 0.31
CA PRO A 61 -15.42 9.19 -0.89
C PRO A 61 -15.71 10.68 -1.11
N GLU A 62 -15.80 11.46 -0.03
CA GLU A 62 -16.04 12.90 -0.10
C GLU A 62 -14.82 13.62 -0.70
N THR A 63 -13.62 13.32 -0.17
CA THR A 63 -12.36 13.87 -0.67
C THR A 63 -12.13 13.50 -2.12
N GLU A 64 -12.36 12.22 -2.49
CA GLU A 64 -12.25 11.75 -3.88
C GLU A 64 -13.16 12.54 -4.82
N ARG A 65 -14.41 12.76 -4.44
CA ARG A 65 -15.38 13.54 -5.24
C ARG A 65 -14.94 15.00 -5.39
N ALA A 66 -14.47 15.63 -4.32
CA ALA A 66 -13.96 17.00 -4.36
C ALA A 66 -12.73 17.11 -5.27
N VAL A 67 -11.83 16.12 -5.24
CA VAL A 67 -10.67 16.05 -6.14
C VAL A 67 -11.13 15.92 -7.60
N LYS A 68 -12.09 15.04 -7.91
CA LYS A 68 -12.64 14.92 -9.29
C LYS A 68 -13.22 16.21 -9.81
N ASN A 69 -13.97 16.94 -8.97
CA ASN A 69 -14.51 18.25 -9.35
C ASN A 69 -13.38 19.27 -9.61
N PHE A 70 -12.38 19.32 -8.73
CA PHE A 70 -11.20 20.17 -8.93
C PHE A 70 -10.46 19.82 -10.22
N GLN A 71 -10.25 18.54 -10.50
CA GLN A 71 -9.58 18.06 -11.71
C GLN A 71 -10.36 18.50 -12.98
N ALA A 72 -11.68 18.33 -12.98
CA ALA A 72 -12.54 18.76 -14.09
C ALA A 72 -12.43 20.27 -14.33
N ASP A 73 -12.51 21.08 -13.28
CA ASP A 73 -12.42 22.55 -13.37
C ASP A 73 -11.04 23.04 -13.84
N LYS A 74 -9.99 22.25 -13.60
CA LYS A 74 -8.61 22.58 -14.00
C LYS A 74 -8.18 21.91 -15.32
N GLY A 75 -9.06 21.15 -15.96
CA GLY A 75 -8.75 20.43 -17.20
C GLY A 75 -7.69 19.35 -17.02
N LEU A 76 -7.63 18.74 -15.82
CA LEU A 76 -6.77 17.63 -15.49
C LEU A 76 -7.47 16.29 -15.76
N GLU A 77 -6.72 15.18 -15.74
CA GLU A 77 -7.30 13.84 -15.76
C GLU A 77 -8.24 13.66 -14.56
N VAL A 78 -9.51 13.30 -14.80
CA VAL A 78 -10.55 13.19 -13.76
C VAL A 78 -10.60 11.76 -13.22
N ASP A 79 -9.56 11.37 -12.50
CA ASP A 79 -9.41 10.04 -11.91
C ASP A 79 -9.70 9.99 -10.40
N GLY A 80 -9.75 11.17 -9.75
CA GLY A 80 -9.90 11.29 -8.30
C GLY A 80 -8.60 11.02 -7.53
N ILE A 81 -7.48 10.92 -8.22
CA ILE A 81 -6.16 10.69 -7.64
C ILE A 81 -5.38 12.01 -7.62
N VAL A 82 -4.87 12.40 -6.47
CA VAL A 82 -3.97 13.55 -6.36
C VAL A 82 -2.57 13.09 -6.71
N GLY A 83 -2.30 12.93 -8.01
CA GLY A 83 -0.97 12.73 -8.56
C GLY A 83 -0.15 14.03 -8.60
N SER A 84 1.08 13.99 -9.10
CA SER A 84 1.99 15.15 -9.10
C SER A 84 1.40 16.38 -9.82
N ALA A 85 0.69 16.18 -10.93
CA ALA A 85 0.04 17.26 -11.67
C ALA A 85 -1.10 17.90 -10.86
N THR A 86 -2.01 17.07 -10.34
CA THR A 86 -3.13 17.49 -9.49
C THR A 86 -2.62 18.17 -8.22
N TYR A 87 -1.62 17.58 -7.58
CA TYR A 87 -1.03 18.14 -6.35
C TYR A 87 -0.42 19.52 -6.60
N ARG A 88 0.37 19.67 -7.67
CA ARG A 88 0.98 20.97 -8.03
C ARG A 88 -0.09 22.03 -8.33
N ALA A 89 -1.13 21.67 -9.07
CA ALA A 89 -2.23 22.58 -9.37
C ALA A 89 -3.02 22.99 -8.13
N LEU A 90 -3.21 22.05 -7.19
CA LEU A 90 -3.98 22.28 -5.96
C LEU A 90 -3.17 23.05 -4.91
N MET A 91 -1.92 22.61 -4.66
CA MET A 91 -1.11 23.08 -3.52
C MET A 91 -0.10 24.17 -3.92
N ASN A 92 0.07 24.45 -5.22
CA ASN A 92 1.08 25.36 -5.78
C ASN A 92 2.51 25.07 -5.29
N ARG A 93 2.83 23.80 -5.07
CA ARG A 93 4.16 23.28 -4.68
C ARG A 93 4.34 21.86 -5.17
N GLU A 94 5.60 21.39 -5.17
CA GLU A 94 5.90 20.00 -5.51
C GLU A 94 5.37 19.06 -4.42
N MET A 95 4.94 17.86 -4.86
CA MET A 95 4.43 16.85 -3.95
C MET A 95 5.54 16.33 -3.04
N PRO A 96 5.35 16.34 -1.71
CA PRO A 96 6.31 15.75 -0.79
C PRO A 96 6.41 14.24 -1.02
N PRO A 97 7.58 13.63 -0.79
CA PRO A 97 7.73 12.19 -0.85
C PRO A 97 6.88 11.56 0.26
N ASN A 98 5.74 10.98 -0.11
CA ASN A 98 4.83 10.35 0.84
C ASN A 98 5.24 8.89 1.10
N ARG A 99 6.13 8.68 2.07
CA ARG A 99 6.61 7.34 2.43
C ARG A 99 5.51 6.48 3.07
N SER A 100 4.70 7.05 3.96
CA SER A 100 3.66 6.30 4.68
C SER A 100 2.60 5.73 3.73
N ASN A 101 2.05 6.55 2.84
CA ASN A 101 1.04 6.08 1.89
C ASN A 101 1.62 5.11 0.84
N SER A 102 2.88 5.28 0.43
CA SER A 102 3.53 4.32 -0.47
C SER A 102 3.76 2.97 0.21
N VAL A 103 4.11 2.97 1.50
CA VAL A 103 4.26 1.76 2.31
C VAL A 103 2.92 1.02 2.40
N VAL A 104 1.87 1.71 2.83
CA VAL A 104 0.51 1.11 2.96
C VAL A 104 0.05 0.51 1.63
N ARG A 105 0.18 1.25 0.52
CA ARG A 105 -0.19 0.73 -0.80
C ARG A 105 0.60 -0.51 -1.19
N ASN A 106 1.90 -0.55 -0.90
CA ASN A 106 2.73 -1.71 -1.21
C ASN A 106 2.36 -2.92 -0.35
N VAL A 107 2.09 -2.71 0.95
CA VAL A 107 1.57 -3.75 1.84
C VAL A 107 0.26 -4.31 1.30
N LEU A 108 -0.74 -3.45 1.04
CA LEU A 108 -2.05 -3.88 0.57
C LEU A 108 -1.98 -4.55 -0.80
N ARG A 109 -1.23 -3.98 -1.75
CA ARG A 109 -1.02 -4.61 -3.07
C ARG A 109 -0.44 -6.01 -2.94
N SER A 110 0.56 -6.18 -2.08
CA SER A 110 1.20 -7.48 -1.84
C SER A 110 0.24 -8.46 -1.17
N ALA A 111 -0.58 -7.98 -0.23
CA ALA A 111 -1.59 -8.79 0.43
C ALA A 111 -2.66 -9.28 -0.56
N TYR A 112 -3.22 -8.39 -1.36
CA TYR A 112 -4.22 -8.72 -2.37
C TYR A 112 -3.69 -9.65 -3.47
N SER A 113 -2.41 -9.53 -3.84
CA SER A 113 -1.80 -10.34 -4.93
C SER A 113 -1.65 -11.83 -4.59
N VAL A 114 -1.80 -12.20 -3.33
CA VAL A 114 -1.67 -13.59 -2.86
C VAL A 114 -2.97 -14.17 -2.28
N ILE A 115 -4.10 -13.51 -2.51
CA ILE A 115 -5.41 -14.07 -2.17
C ILE A 115 -5.59 -15.40 -2.91
N GLY A 116 -6.14 -16.42 -2.19
CA GLY A 116 -6.29 -17.79 -2.68
C GLY A 116 -5.09 -18.70 -2.41
N THR A 117 -3.96 -18.18 -1.91
CA THR A 117 -2.84 -19.03 -1.48
C THR A 117 -3.27 -19.91 -0.31
N PRO A 118 -2.97 -21.22 -0.33
CA PRO A 118 -3.37 -22.14 0.74
C PRO A 118 -2.70 -21.81 2.08
N TYR A 119 -3.37 -22.21 3.17
CA TYR A 119 -2.75 -22.16 4.49
C TYR A 119 -1.72 -23.30 4.63
N VAL A 120 -0.53 -22.95 5.07
CA VAL A 120 0.51 -23.92 5.44
C VAL A 120 1.11 -23.46 6.77
N PHE A 121 1.04 -24.30 7.82
CA PHE A 121 1.65 -23.99 9.09
C PHE A 121 3.17 -23.76 8.93
N GLY A 122 3.67 -22.65 9.45
CA GLY A 122 5.06 -22.23 9.24
C GLY A 122 5.36 -21.60 7.88
N GLY A 123 4.36 -21.52 6.98
CA GLY A 123 4.52 -21.00 5.62
C GLY A 123 4.72 -19.49 5.58
N THR A 124 5.64 -19.05 4.72
CA THR A 124 6.03 -17.63 4.54
C THR A 124 6.14 -17.23 3.06
N THR A 125 5.67 -18.06 2.14
CA THR A 125 5.84 -17.87 0.68
C THR A 125 4.51 -18.03 -0.06
N PRO A 126 4.41 -17.58 -1.33
CA PRO A 126 3.22 -17.79 -2.15
C PRO A 126 2.84 -19.25 -2.43
N TYR A 127 3.63 -20.22 -1.99
CA TYR A 127 3.26 -21.65 -2.02
C TYR A 127 2.43 -22.08 -0.81
N GLY A 128 2.39 -21.26 0.23
CA GLY A 128 1.58 -21.43 1.42
C GLY A 128 2.00 -20.47 2.52
N PHE A 129 1.02 -19.95 3.24
CA PHE A 129 1.20 -19.04 4.36
C PHE A 129 0.51 -19.55 5.62
N ASP A 130 1.12 -19.28 6.78
CA ASP A 130 0.36 -19.11 8.00
C ASP A 130 0.02 -17.61 8.21
N CYS A 131 -0.72 -17.29 9.27
CA CYS A 131 -1.23 -15.93 9.49
C CYS A 131 -0.11 -14.88 9.61
N SER A 132 0.91 -15.16 10.42
CA SER A 132 2.04 -14.24 10.64
C SER A 132 3.07 -14.27 9.51
N GLY A 133 3.23 -15.38 8.81
CA GLY A 133 4.07 -15.47 7.61
C GLY A 133 3.49 -14.69 6.44
N PHE A 134 2.17 -14.68 6.30
CA PHE A 134 1.47 -13.83 5.32
C PHE A 134 1.73 -12.34 5.58
N THR A 135 1.58 -11.89 6.83
CA THR A 135 1.85 -10.48 7.17
C THR A 135 3.32 -10.13 6.99
N GLN A 136 4.26 -11.02 7.39
CA GLN A 136 5.68 -10.84 7.10
C GLN A 136 5.94 -10.64 5.61
N TYR A 137 5.36 -11.48 4.76
CA TYR A 137 5.51 -11.39 3.30
C TYR A 137 5.03 -10.05 2.77
N ALA A 138 3.83 -9.61 3.14
CA ALA A 138 3.24 -8.38 2.64
C ALA A 138 4.05 -7.13 3.06
N PHE A 139 4.49 -7.09 4.32
CA PHE A 139 5.26 -5.97 4.87
C PHE A 139 6.71 -5.94 4.35
N ALA A 140 7.36 -7.09 4.18
CA ALA A 140 8.72 -7.17 3.63
C ALA A 140 8.79 -6.56 2.22
N ARG A 141 7.75 -6.71 1.40
CA ARG A 141 7.66 -6.09 0.07
C ARG A 141 7.49 -4.56 0.12
N ALA A 142 7.13 -4.03 1.26
CA ALA A 142 7.12 -2.58 1.53
C ALA A 142 8.36 -2.10 2.30
N GLY A 143 9.35 -2.99 2.52
CA GLY A 143 10.60 -2.69 3.21
C GLY A 143 10.51 -2.75 4.74
N ILE A 144 9.44 -3.32 5.30
CA ILE A 144 9.24 -3.48 6.75
C ILE A 144 9.36 -4.96 7.12
N TYR A 145 10.27 -5.28 8.02
CA TYR A 145 10.51 -6.65 8.47
C TYR A 145 9.85 -6.91 9.83
N LEU A 146 8.79 -7.72 9.81
CA LEU A 146 8.03 -8.08 10.99
C LEU A 146 8.67 -9.29 11.70
N PRO A 147 8.52 -9.43 13.02
CA PRO A 147 8.83 -10.67 13.74
C PRO A 147 8.03 -11.86 13.19
N ARG A 148 8.51 -13.09 13.44
CA ARG A 148 7.89 -14.31 12.88
C ARG A 148 6.52 -14.62 13.49
N MET A 149 6.37 -14.49 14.80
CA MET A 149 5.18 -14.89 15.54
C MET A 149 4.17 -13.75 15.64
N ALA A 150 2.88 -14.09 15.69
CA ALA A 150 1.80 -13.08 15.73
C ALA A 150 1.86 -12.22 17.00
N ASP A 151 2.08 -12.81 18.16
CA ASP A 151 2.26 -12.10 19.43
C ASP A 151 3.45 -11.14 19.40
N SER A 152 4.57 -11.59 18.86
CA SER A 152 5.77 -10.77 18.70
C SER A 152 5.52 -9.60 17.73
N GLN A 153 4.73 -9.81 16.68
CA GLN A 153 4.29 -8.73 15.80
C GLN A 153 3.41 -7.72 16.55
N PHE A 154 2.51 -8.18 17.42
CA PHE A 154 1.69 -7.28 18.22
C PHE A 154 2.53 -6.39 19.14
N TYR A 155 3.44 -7.00 19.91
CA TYR A 155 4.25 -6.27 20.91
C TYR A 155 5.33 -5.38 20.30
N SER A 156 5.83 -5.69 19.09
CA SER A 156 6.87 -4.88 18.42
C SER A 156 6.31 -3.68 17.67
N GLY A 157 5.02 -3.68 17.34
CA GLY A 157 4.35 -2.56 16.67
C GLY A 157 3.85 -1.51 17.67
N ARG A 158 3.58 -0.30 17.17
CA ARG A 158 2.87 0.72 17.94
C ARG A 158 1.42 0.28 18.12
N GLN A 159 1.04 -0.11 19.33
CA GLN A 159 -0.33 -0.50 19.64
C GLN A 159 -1.30 0.65 19.43
N ILE A 160 -2.44 0.36 18.81
CA ILE A 160 -3.49 1.33 18.50
C ILE A 160 -4.85 0.79 18.94
N SER A 161 -5.75 1.68 19.30
CA SER A 161 -7.13 1.32 19.61
C SER A 161 -7.89 0.92 18.34
N MET A 162 -8.98 0.17 18.51
CA MET A 162 -9.83 -0.28 17.40
C MET A 162 -10.40 0.90 16.60
N SER A 163 -10.74 2.01 17.26
CA SER A 163 -11.22 3.23 16.61
C SER A 163 -10.16 3.96 15.77
N GLN A 164 -8.89 3.62 15.94
CA GLN A 164 -7.76 4.19 15.21
C GLN A 164 -7.23 3.28 14.09
N LEU A 165 -7.85 2.11 13.89
CA LEU A 165 -7.47 1.20 12.81
C LEU A 165 -7.65 1.86 11.45
N ARG A 166 -6.63 1.72 10.60
CA ARG A 166 -6.58 2.24 9.23
C ARG A 166 -6.09 1.14 8.29
N PRO A 167 -6.46 1.18 7.01
CA PRO A 167 -5.94 0.24 6.03
C PRO A 167 -4.41 0.15 6.09
N GLY A 168 -3.89 -1.09 6.12
CA GLY A 168 -2.47 -1.38 6.28
C GLY A 168 -2.03 -1.63 7.72
N ASP A 169 -2.86 -1.38 8.73
CA ASP A 169 -2.57 -1.79 10.11
C ASP A 169 -2.72 -3.30 10.26
N LEU A 170 -1.97 -3.88 11.19
CA LEU A 170 -2.20 -5.25 11.63
C LEU A 170 -3.38 -5.31 12.60
N ILE A 171 -4.22 -6.32 12.45
CA ILE A 171 -5.34 -6.64 13.33
C ILE A 171 -5.11 -8.03 13.92
N PHE A 172 -5.32 -8.20 15.23
CA PHE A 172 -4.99 -9.40 15.97
C PHE A 172 -6.21 -9.96 16.70
N PHE A 173 -6.26 -11.29 16.81
CA PHE A 173 -7.35 -12.00 17.43
C PHE A 173 -6.79 -13.09 18.37
N THR A 174 -7.57 -13.42 19.40
CA THR A 174 -7.40 -14.65 20.15
C THR A 174 -8.18 -15.76 19.46
N THR A 175 -7.49 -16.81 18.99
CA THR A 175 -8.14 -17.93 18.28
C THR A 175 -7.86 -19.28 18.91
N TYR A 176 -6.62 -19.73 18.99
CA TYR A 176 -6.23 -21.06 19.47
C TYR A 176 -5.45 -21.04 20.78
N GLU A 177 -4.95 -19.87 21.20
CA GLU A 177 -4.27 -19.67 22.49
C GLU A 177 -4.53 -18.26 23.01
N PRO A 178 -4.38 -17.99 24.32
CA PRO A 178 -4.56 -16.66 24.89
C PRO A 178 -3.62 -15.62 24.27
N GLY A 179 -4.12 -14.39 24.08
CA GLY A 179 -3.34 -13.30 23.50
C GLY A 179 -3.49 -13.18 21.97
N ALA A 180 -2.52 -12.53 21.33
CA ALA A 180 -2.52 -12.27 19.88
C ALA A 180 -2.06 -13.53 19.11
N SER A 181 -2.90 -14.56 19.04
CA SER A 181 -2.59 -15.84 18.42
C SER A 181 -2.89 -15.90 16.92
N HIS A 182 -3.63 -14.94 16.39
CA HIS A 182 -3.91 -14.80 14.96
C HIS A 182 -3.75 -13.35 14.52
N VAL A 183 -3.35 -13.15 13.25
CA VAL A 183 -3.09 -11.83 12.70
C VAL A 183 -3.55 -11.73 11.25
N GLY A 184 -4.00 -10.54 10.87
CA GLY A 184 -4.31 -10.15 9.49
C GLY A 184 -3.95 -8.69 9.24
N ILE A 185 -4.18 -8.23 8.02
CA ILE A 185 -3.98 -6.86 7.59
C ILE A 185 -5.35 -6.20 7.41
N TYR A 186 -5.63 -5.15 8.16
CA TYR A 186 -6.87 -4.41 8.04
C TYR A 186 -6.92 -3.67 6.70
N VAL A 187 -8.06 -3.74 6.01
CA VAL A 187 -8.23 -3.14 4.67
C VAL A 187 -9.31 -2.07 4.61
N GLY A 188 -9.92 -1.74 5.76
CA GLY A 188 -11.00 -0.77 5.87
C GLY A 188 -12.38 -1.41 5.94
N ASP A 189 -13.38 -0.61 6.27
CA ASP A 189 -14.82 -0.99 6.30
C ASP A 189 -15.10 -2.26 7.12
N GLY A 190 -14.35 -2.46 8.22
CA GLY A 190 -14.47 -3.63 9.07
C GLY A 190 -13.91 -4.93 8.46
N ASN A 191 -13.16 -4.86 7.36
CA ASN A 191 -12.59 -6.02 6.69
C ASN A 191 -11.08 -6.13 6.88
N PHE A 192 -10.57 -7.38 6.81
CA PHE A 192 -9.13 -7.66 6.87
C PHE A 192 -8.77 -8.85 5.98
N ILE A 193 -7.52 -8.90 5.53
CA ILE A 193 -6.95 -10.04 4.80
C ILE A 193 -6.10 -10.85 5.77
N HIS A 194 -6.27 -12.16 5.80
CA HIS A 194 -5.49 -13.07 6.61
C HIS A 194 -5.31 -14.43 5.93
N ALA A 195 -4.38 -15.24 6.42
CA ALA A 195 -4.29 -16.65 6.07
C ALA A 195 -5.03 -17.47 7.14
N GLY A 196 -6.23 -17.92 6.82
CA GLY A 196 -7.06 -18.78 7.67
C GLY A 196 -6.79 -20.26 7.42
N THR A 197 -6.81 -21.11 8.47
CA THR A 197 -6.50 -22.54 8.38
C THR A 197 -7.39 -23.30 7.41
N SER A 198 -8.64 -22.90 7.26
CA SER A 198 -9.62 -23.55 6.36
C SER A 198 -9.81 -22.83 5.03
N THR A 199 -9.36 -21.57 4.91
CA THR A 199 -9.66 -20.73 3.75
C THR A 199 -8.43 -20.34 2.95
N GLY A 200 -7.23 -20.50 3.52
CA GLY A 200 -6.04 -19.87 2.97
C GLY A 200 -6.09 -18.33 3.09
N VAL A 201 -5.39 -17.64 2.21
CA VAL A 201 -5.38 -16.17 2.18
C VAL A 201 -6.71 -15.66 1.61
N THR A 202 -7.46 -14.94 2.42
CA THR A 202 -8.80 -14.44 2.08
C THR A 202 -9.12 -13.12 2.76
N VAL A 203 -10.16 -12.42 2.27
CA VAL A 203 -10.77 -11.29 2.95
C VAL A 203 -11.86 -11.81 3.88
N SER A 204 -11.87 -11.34 5.12
CA SER A 204 -12.91 -11.64 6.12
C SER A 204 -13.34 -10.36 6.81
N SER A 205 -14.59 -10.37 7.35
CA SER A 205 -15.09 -9.27 8.17
C SER A 205 -14.56 -9.41 9.60
N ALA A 206 -14.09 -8.30 10.17
CA ALA A 206 -13.66 -8.25 11.56
C ALA A 206 -14.87 -8.38 12.49
N PHE A 207 -14.70 -9.18 13.55
CA PHE A 207 -15.68 -9.35 14.61
C PHE A 207 -15.14 -8.78 15.92
N THR A 208 -15.93 -8.73 16.97
CA THR A 208 -15.52 -8.17 18.27
C THR A 208 -14.36 -8.92 18.91
N GLY A 209 -13.53 -8.23 19.70
CA GLY A 209 -12.44 -8.84 20.49
C GLY A 209 -11.09 -8.90 19.78
N TYR A 210 -10.72 -7.86 19.06
CA TYR A 210 -9.43 -7.73 18.38
C TYR A 210 -8.63 -6.51 18.84
N TRP A 211 -7.32 -6.51 18.54
CA TRP A 211 -6.37 -5.44 18.82
C TRP A 211 -5.68 -4.99 17.54
N GLY A 212 -5.11 -3.79 17.54
CA GLY A 212 -4.38 -3.25 16.40
C GLY A 212 -2.92 -2.93 16.72
N ALA A 213 -2.05 -3.05 15.70
CA ALA A 213 -0.70 -2.50 15.75
C ALA A 213 -0.30 -1.89 14.39
N ARG A 214 0.46 -0.79 14.45
CA ARG A 214 0.92 -0.03 13.28
C ARG A 214 2.44 -0.02 13.20
N TYR A 215 2.97 -0.14 11.98
CA TYR A 215 4.40 -0.24 11.67
C TYR A 215 4.94 0.85 10.73
N TYR A 216 4.13 1.84 10.39
CA TYR A 216 4.50 2.94 9.46
C TYR A 216 4.08 4.31 9.95
#